data_39d63c4f0ed65569193004eb8b7efb80
#
_entry.id   39d63c4f0ed65569193004eb8b7efb80
#
_cell.length_a   1.000
_cell.length_b   1.000
_cell.length_c   1.000
_cell.angle_alpha   90.00
_cell.angle_beta   90.00
_cell.angle_gamma   90.00
#
_symmetry.space_group_name_H-M   'P 1'
#
loop_
_entity.id
_entity.type
_entity.pdbx_description
1 polymer ?
#
loop_
_entity_poly.entity_id
_entity_poly.type
_entity_poly.pdbx_seq_one_letter_code
_entity_poly.pdbx_strand_id
1 'polypeptide(L)'
;MTTSPVLLKRNRFSVVLVATLACSLAACSTLPAYTRPDVDVPAHYAGSQAGAMNAPVSSSSSSSSGTQTANGWSLAAPADGTPRGPWWTVFNDEELNSLEARVDVSNQTVRKAVAQLEEARALVAYQRSGFFPTVSAGTSTMRYRTSQNIKHRSLAGVTEPDYSVGLNASWEPDLFGRVRDATVGTRDEAQATQADLDAVRLSVSADLAADYFDLRALDIQKKLLDDTVTAYAAALKIIQQQFQKGVVDASAVAQAQTQLESTRTQDTDIDVQRAQLQHAIATLIGEPASTFTIAPRTAAVSVPDIPPGLPSQLLERRPDIAAAERRVAAANAQIGEARAAYYPNLTLSASAGLESTFFAPWLTAPSLFWSLGAQIAGTLFDGGRRDAALEGAHAQYHGVVADYRQTVLVAFQQVEDQLSALTTLASEAQTQQLAAAAAARSLQLTTNRFNAGAVSYLDVVTAQTIALTNERAVDQIDARRIDASVQLMRALGGGWDRAVLDAAASTSPASASTASTSPASTSPASASTASALATSALATSAPAGKPE
;
A
#
# COMPACT_ATOMS: atom_id res chain seq x y z
N MET A 1 11.20 -74.63 -23.34
CA MET A 1 10.49 -73.37 -23.07
C MET A 1 11.52 -72.34 -22.64
N THR A 2 12.06 -71.58 -23.61
CA THR A 2 13.08 -70.56 -23.38
C THR A 2 12.49 -69.26 -23.78
N THR A 3 12.14 -68.43 -22.79
CA THR A 3 11.67 -67.07 -22.99
C THR A 3 12.82 -66.12 -23.33
N SER A 4 12.77 -65.51 -24.50
CA SER A 4 13.79 -64.66 -25.10
C SER A 4 14.04 -63.36 -24.28
N PRO A 5 15.32 -63.03 -23.99
CA PRO A 5 15.69 -61.81 -23.22
C PRO A 5 15.64 -60.49 -24.03
N VAL A 6 15.13 -60.52 -25.27
CA VAL A 6 15.15 -59.36 -26.20
C VAL A 6 14.06 -58.34 -25.90
N LEU A 7 12.93 -58.76 -25.33
CA LEU A 7 11.80 -57.86 -25.02
C LEU A 7 12.05 -56.97 -23.80
N LEU A 8 12.84 -57.38 -22.82
CA LEU A 8 13.19 -56.57 -21.64
C LEU A 8 14.21 -55.45 -21.91
N LYS A 9 15.09 -55.63 -22.91
CA LYS A 9 16.07 -54.59 -23.29
C LYS A 9 15.41 -53.44 -24.08
N ARG A 10 14.37 -53.73 -24.86
CA ARG A 10 13.66 -52.74 -25.70
C ARG A 10 12.84 -51.74 -24.84
N ASN A 11 12.25 -52.18 -23.73
CA ASN A 11 11.54 -51.27 -22.81
C ASN A 11 12.47 -50.37 -21.99
N ARG A 12 13.67 -50.84 -21.62
CA ARG A 12 14.64 -50.02 -20.89
C ARG A 12 15.22 -48.90 -21.75
N PHE A 13 15.48 -49.14 -23.03
CA PHE A 13 15.94 -48.13 -23.98
C PHE A 13 14.87 -47.06 -24.23
N SER A 14 13.59 -47.45 -24.36
CA SER A 14 12.48 -46.50 -24.53
C SER A 14 12.26 -45.63 -23.27
N VAL A 15 12.38 -46.20 -22.07
CA VAL A 15 12.26 -45.47 -20.81
C VAL A 15 13.41 -44.52 -20.59
N VAL A 16 14.65 -44.94 -20.92
CA VAL A 16 15.82 -44.05 -20.84
C VAL A 16 15.74 -42.91 -21.88
N LEU A 17 15.29 -43.19 -23.09
CA LEU A 17 15.11 -42.19 -24.14
C LEU A 17 14.02 -41.18 -23.77
N VAL A 18 12.91 -41.61 -23.20
CA VAL A 18 11.83 -40.76 -22.70
C VAL A 18 12.28 -39.96 -21.49
N ALA A 19 13.06 -40.56 -20.58
CA ALA A 19 13.61 -39.86 -19.42
C ALA A 19 14.66 -38.80 -19.81
N THR A 20 15.56 -39.10 -20.76
CA THR A 20 16.53 -38.12 -21.28
C THR A 20 15.85 -37.00 -22.08
N LEU A 21 14.80 -37.32 -22.86
CA LEU A 21 14.01 -36.31 -23.55
C LEU A 21 13.22 -35.43 -22.57
N ALA A 22 12.67 -36.01 -21.50
CA ALA A 22 12.02 -35.25 -20.41
C ALA A 22 12.99 -34.36 -19.62
N CYS A 23 14.21 -34.86 -19.36
CA CYS A 23 15.25 -34.03 -18.70
C CYS A 23 15.77 -32.91 -19.59
N SER A 24 15.89 -33.11 -20.91
CA SER A 24 16.29 -32.05 -21.83
C SER A 24 15.21 -30.97 -22.05
N LEU A 25 13.94 -31.32 -21.92
CA LEU A 25 12.80 -30.39 -21.97
C LEU A 25 12.66 -29.56 -20.69
N ALA A 26 13.09 -30.06 -19.54
CA ALA A 26 13.06 -29.33 -18.28
C ALA A 26 14.12 -28.19 -18.18
N ALA A 27 15.10 -28.15 -19.08
CA ALA A 27 16.20 -27.18 -19.07
C ALA A 27 15.95 -25.90 -19.90
N CYS A 28 14.86 -25.81 -20.66
CA CYS A 28 14.56 -24.64 -21.49
C CYS A 28 13.69 -23.62 -20.76
N SER A 29 14.30 -22.82 -19.88
CA SER A 29 13.64 -21.64 -19.34
C SER A 29 13.86 -20.43 -20.27
N THR A 30 12.79 -19.80 -20.72
CA THR A 30 12.81 -18.55 -21.51
C THR A 30 12.93 -17.32 -20.64
N LEU A 31 12.67 -17.46 -19.31
CA LEU A 31 12.75 -16.38 -18.34
C LEU A 31 14.20 -15.89 -18.19
N PRO A 32 14.48 -14.60 -18.45
CA PRO A 32 15.79 -14.02 -18.11
C PRO A 32 16.03 -14.08 -16.60
N ALA A 33 17.28 -14.31 -16.20
CA ALA A 33 17.64 -14.22 -14.79
C ALA A 33 17.36 -12.80 -14.28
N TYR A 34 16.49 -12.70 -13.28
CA TYR A 34 16.20 -11.42 -12.66
C TYR A 34 17.39 -10.98 -11.79
N THR A 35 17.85 -9.77 -12.02
CA THR A 35 18.80 -9.07 -11.14
C THR A 35 18.19 -7.73 -10.77
N ARG A 36 18.20 -7.43 -9.47
CA ARG A 36 17.71 -6.14 -8.98
C ARG A 36 18.50 -5.01 -9.66
N PRO A 37 17.81 -3.98 -10.21
CA PRO A 37 18.53 -2.84 -10.80
C PRO A 37 19.39 -2.12 -9.78
N ASP A 38 20.59 -1.75 -10.20
CA ASP A 38 21.52 -0.99 -9.36
C ASP A 38 21.08 0.47 -9.23
N VAL A 39 21.22 1.02 -8.01
CA VAL A 39 20.91 2.42 -7.68
C VAL A 39 22.04 2.95 -6.81
N ASP A 40 22.56 4.13 -7.15
CA ASP A 40 23.56 4.81 -6.33
C ASP A 40 22.94 5.21 -4.98
N VAL A 41 23.45 4.62 -3.90
CA VAL A 41 23.02 4.88 -2.53
C VAL A 41 24.11 5.65 -1.81
N PRO A 42 23.83 6.87 -1.29
CA PRO A 42 24.79 7.64 -0.52
C PRO A 42 25.12 6.91 0.78
N ALA A 43 26.36 7.07 1.26
CA ALA A 43 26.82 6.42 2.50
C ALA A 43 26.16 7.02 3.76
N HIS A 44 25.78 8.31 3.72
CA HIS A 44 25.18 9.06 4.82
C HIS A 44 24.20 10.08 4.31
N TYR A 45 23.23 10.45 5.12
CA TYR A 45 22.37 11.61 4.87
C TYR A 45 23.14 12.91 5.11
N ALA A 46 22.98 13.92 4.23
CA ALA A 46 23.64 15.22 4.37
C ALA A 46 23.17 15.96 5.62
N GLY A 47 21.87 15.90 5.93
CA GLY A 47 21.29 16.48 7.13
C GLY A 47 21.84 15.93 8.45
N SER A 48 22.30 14.67 8.48
CA SER A 48 22.90 14.07 9.66
C SER A 48 24.34 14.56 9.93
N GLN A 49 25.03 15.06 8.90
CA GLN A 49 26.39 15.60 9.03
C GLN A 49 26.41 17.05 9.51
N ALA A 50 25.35 17.83 9.25
CA ALA A 50 25.26 19.22 9.67
C ALA A 50 25.29 19.38 11.22
N GLY A 51 24.78 18.37 11.96
CA GLY A 51 24.91 18.31 13.42
C GLY A 51 26.30 17.93 13.92
N ALA A 52 27.09 17.21 13.13
CA ALA A 52 28.43 16.74 13.52
C ALA A 52 29.51 17.81 13.29
N MET A 53 29.31 18.80 12.41
CA MET A 53 30.28 19.85 12.12
C MET A 53 30.42 20.90 13.24
N ASN A 54 29.49 21.01 14.17
CA ASN A 54 29.52 21.95 15.28
C ASN A 54 30.06 21.36 16.59
N ALA A 55 30.49 20.11 16.60
CA ALA A 55 31.17 19.53 17.75
C ALA A 55 32.68 19.86 17.71
N PRO A 56 33.27 20.44 18.80
CA PRO A 56 34.70 20.67 18.85
C PRO A 56 35.43 19.34 18.79
N VAL A 57 36.32 19.15 17.81
CA VAL A 57 37.18 17.98 17.66
C VAL A 57 38.12 17.88 18.84
N SER A 58 37.73 17.19 19.88
CA SER A 58 38.62 16.74 20.95
C SER A 58 39.19 15.40 20.55
N SER A 59 40.42 15.41 19.99
CA SER A 59 41.22 14.23 19.75
C SER A 59 41.61 13.59 21.08
N SER A 60 40.90 12.58 21.53
CA SER A 60 41.37 11.63 22.53
C SER A 60 40.84 10.24 22.16
N SER A 61 41.78 9.42 21.65
CA SER A 61 41.62 8.01 21.44
C SER A 61 41.40 7.28 22.76
N SER A 62 40.18 6.80 23.01
CA SER A 62 39.96 5.70 23.96
C SER A 62 38.73 4.92 23.49
N SER A 63 38.99 3.67 23.14
CA SER A 63 38.01 2.64 22.82
C SER A 63 37.09 2.36 24.01
N SER A 64 35.86 2.83 23.93
CA SER A 64 34.75 2.30 24.72
C SER A 64 33.49 2.39 23.88
N SER A 65 32.86 1.24 23.65
CA SER A 65 31.59 1.07 23.04
C SER A 65 30.49 1.78 23.87
N GLY A 66 30.21 3.01 23.52
CA GLY A 66 29.14 3.82 24.10
C GLY A 66 28.61 4.74 23.01
N THR A 67 27.36 4.61 22.71
CA THR A 67 26.57 5.41 21.76
C THR A 67 26.77 6.89 22.08
N GLN A 68 27.57 7.61 21.30
CA GLN A 68 27.71 9.06 21.47
C GLN A 68 26.59 9.77 20.72
N THR A 69 25.70 10.38 21.46
CA THR A 69 24.70 11.32 20.96
C THR A 69 25.39 12.65 20.69
N ALA A 70 25.64 12.98 19.43
CA ALA A 70 25.98 14.33 19.01
C ALA A 70 24.69 15.04 18.62
N ASN A 71 24.31 16.11 19.33
CA ASN A 71 23.19 17.00 19.07
C ASN A 71 21.79 16.32 18.92
N GLY A 72 21.48 15.31 19.73
CA GLY A 72 20.17 14.65 19.72
C GLY A 72 19.96 13.62 18.59
N TRP A 73 20.96 13.37 17.73
CA TRP A 73 20.87 12.37 16.66
C TRP A 73 21.73 11.15 17.00
N SER A 74 21.11 9.97 17.11
CA SER A 74 21.80 8.70 17.25
C SER A 74 21.66 7.89 15.96
N LEU A 75 22.76 7.19 15.56
CA LEU A 75 22.68 6.21 14.51
C LEU A 75 21.81 5.05 14.99
N ALA A 76 20.76 4.68 14.26
CA ALA A 76 19.96 3.51 14.59
C ALA A 76 20.86 2.27 14.49
N ALA A 77 20.88 1.44 15.53
CA ALA A 77 21.46 0.11 15.43
C ALA A 77 20.66 -0.69 14.37
N PRO A 78 21.34 -1.42 13.45
CA PRO A 78 20.66 -2.25 12.47
C PRO A 78 19.72 -3.22 13.18
N ALA A 79 18.43 -3.07 12.95
CA ALA A 79 17.39 -3.94 13.50
C ALA A 79 16.53 -4.44 12.33
N ASP A 80 17.19 -5.06 11.36
CA ASP A 80 16.62 -5.48 10.08
C ASP A 80 15.56 -6.57 10.20
N GLY A 81 15.42 -7.19 11.37
CA GLY A 81 14.42 -8.24 11.65
C GLY A 81 13.38 -7.90 12.72
N THR A 82 13.31 -6.67 13.20
CA THR A 82 12.28 -6.29 14.19
C THR A 82 11.14 -5.58 13.49
N PRO A 83 9.90 -6.12 13.50
CA PRO A 83 8.72 -5.39 13.04
C PRO A 83 8.66 -4.09 13.84
N ARG A 84 8.75 -2.95 13.16
CA ARG A 84 8.47 -1.67 13.79
C ARG A 84 6.97 -1.66 14.03
N GLY A 85 6.58 -1.76 15.29
CA GLY A 85 5.18 -1.64 15.71
C GLY A 85 4.56 -0.30 15.26
N PRO A 86 3.39 0.05 15.78
CA PRO A 86 2.73 1.30 15.45
C PRO A 86 3.67 2.48 15.74
N TRP A 87 4.22 3.07 14.67
CA TRP A 87 5.27 4.12 14.72
C TRP A 87 4.81 5.37 15.48
N TRP A 88 3.51 5.67 15.46
CA TRP A 88 2.90 6.83 16.14
C TRP A 88 3.00 6.76 17.66
N THR A 89 3.26 5.57 18.23
CA THR A 89 3.41 5.40 19.69
C THR A 89 4.61 6.17 20.26
N VAL A 90 5.57 6.59 19.43
CA VAL A 90 6.70 7.44 19.87
C VAL A 90 6.24 8.80 20.40
N PHE A 91 5.05 9.28 20.01
CA PHE A 91 4.46 10.52 20.50
C PHE A 91 3.79 10.39 21.87
N ASN A 92 3.63 9.17 22.40
CA ASN A 92 3.01 8.87 23.70
C ASN A 92 1.62 9.51 23.89
N ASP A 93 0.80 9.55 22.85
CA ASP A 93 -0.55 10.11 22.87
C ASP A 93 -1.59 8.99 22.75
N GLU A 94 -2.36 8.77 23.83
CA GLU A 94 -3.37 7.69 23.90
C GLU A 94 -4.54 7.94 22.94
N GLU A 95 -4.89 9.21 22.72
CA GLU A 95 -5.99 9.55 21.83
C GLU A 95 -5.59 9.29 20.37
N LEU A 96 -4.37 9.69 19.95
CA LEU A 96 -3.82 9.33 18.66
C LEU A 96 -3.79 7.80 18.48
N ASN A 97 -3.33 7.05 19.49
CA ASN A 97 -3.30 5.59 19.43
C ASN A 97 -4.70 4.99 19.19
N SER A 98 -5.74 5.56 19.82
CA SER A 98 -7.11 5.10 19.65
C SER A 98 -7.69 5.42 18.28
N LEU A 99 -7.32 6.56 17.69
CA LEU A 99 -7.74 6.96 16.35
C LEU A 99 -7.06 6.10 15.28
N GLU A 100 -5.76 5.87 15.41
CA GLU A 100 -4.98 5.03 14.50
C GLU A 100 -5.49 3.58 14.45
N ALA A 101 -5.87 3.01 15.59
CA ALA A 101 -6.46 1.67 15.64
C ALA A 101 -7.77 1.56 14.84
N ARG A 102 -8.47 2.67 14.59
CA ARG A 102 -9.71 2.71 13.81
C ARG A 102 -9.46 2.81 12.30
N VAL A 103 -8.32 3.34 11.88
CA VAL A 103 -7.96 3.49 10.46
C VAL A 103 -7.98 2.14 9.74
N ASP A 104 -7.27 1.14 10.24
CA ASP A 104 -7.18 -0.19 9.61
C ASP A 104 -8.54 -0.87 9.44
N VAL A 105 -9.50 -0.58 10.33
CA VAL A 105 -10.82 -1.22 10.34
C VAL A 105 -11.81 -0.51 9.44
N SER A 106 -11.79 0.83 9.42
CA SER A 106 -12.91 1.62 8.91
C SER A 106 -12.56 2.49 7.69
N ASN A 107 -11.29 2.79 7.45
CA ASN A 107 -10.87 3.65 6.34
C ASN A 107 -11.21 3.04 4.98
N GLN A 108 -11.93 3.80 4.14
CA GLN A 108 -12.39 3.30 2.84
C GLN A 108 -11.27 3.20 1.80
N THR A 109 -10.21 4.01 1.92
CA THR A 109 -9.03 3.95 1.04
C THR A 109 -8.24 2.67 1.32
N VAL A 110 -8.07 2.32 2.60
CA VAL A 110 -7.44 1.04 3.00
C VAL A 110 -8.28 -0.14 2.53
N ARG A 111 -9.60 -0.10 2.72
CA ARG A 111 -10.51 -1.17 2.22
C ARG A 111 -10.45 -1.34 0.70
N LYS A 112 -10.35 -0.23 -0.05
CA LYS A 112 -10.15 -0.29 -1.50
C LYS A 112 -8.84 -1.00 -1.84
N ALA A 113 -7.75 -0.67 -1.17
CA ALA A 113 -6.44 -1.31 -1.39
C ALA A 113 -6.46 -2.80 -1.03
N VAL A 114 -7.19 -3.21 0.04
CA VAL A 114 -7.42 -4.63 0.37
C VAL A 114 -8.16 -5.35 -0.77
N ALA A 115 -9.23 -4.76 -1.31
CA ALA A 115 -9.97 -5.33 -2.42
C ALA A 115 -9.11 -5.47 -3.70
N GLN A 116 -8.24 -4.49 -3.98
CA GLN A 116 -7.28 -4.56 -5.08
C GLN A 116 -6.27 -5.70 -4.90
N LEU A 117 -5.81 -5.95 -3.67
CA LEU A 117 -4.96 -7.11 -3.36
C LEU A 117 -5.70 -8.43 -3.58
N GLU A 118 -6.97 -8.53 -3.17
CA GLU A 118 -7.79 -9.73 -3.41
C GLU A 118 -7.98 -9.98 -4.91
N GLU A 119 -8.21 -8.92 -5.70
CA GLU A 119 -8.26 -8.98 -7.16
C GLU A 119 -6.94 -9.50 -7.75
N ALA A 120 -5.81 -8.94 -7.34
CA ALA A 120 -4.49 -9.37 -7.81
C ALA A 120 -4.22 -10.86 -7.48
N ARG A 121 -4.60 -11.32 -6.29
CA ARG A 121 -4.52 -12.74 -5.90
C ARG A 121 -5.42 -13.64 -6.73
N ALA A 122 -6.62 -13.17 -7.08
CA ALA A 122 -7.52 -13.90 -7.98
C ALA A 122 -6.94 -14.00 -9.40
N LEU A 123 -6.27 -12.96 -9.90
CA LEU A 123 -5.56 -13.01 -11.18
C LEU A 123 -4.41 -14.01 -11.19
N VAL A 124 -3.67 -14.15 -10.07
CA VAL A 124 -2.66 -15.23 -9.93
C VAL A 124 -3.32 -16.60 -10.06
N ALA A 125 -4.45 -16.83 -9.38
CA ALA A 125 -5.18 -18.09 -9.46
C ALA A 125 -5.71 -18.35 -10.88
N TYR A 126 -6.21 -17.33 -11.56
CA TYR A 126 -6.64 -17.39 -12.95
C TYR A 126 -5.47 -17.80 -13.87
N GLN A 127 -4.32 -17.12 -13.78
CA GLN A 127 -3.16 -17.43 -14.62
C GLN A 127 -2.62 -18.84 -14.34
N ARG A 128 -2.60 -19.24 -13.07
CA ARG A 128 -2.21 -20.60 -12.65
C ARG A 128 -3.13 -21.70 -13.20
N SER A 129 -4.40 -21.38 -13.47
CA SER A 129 -5.33 -22.36 -14.07
C SER A 129 -4.88 -22.83 -15.45
N GLY A 130 -4.06 -22.07 -16.17
CA GLY A 130 -3.44 -22.46 -17.43
C GLY A 130 -2.53 -23.70 -17.36
N PHE A 131 -2.05 -24.08 -16.17
CA PHE A 131 -1.33 -25.34 -15.99
C PHE A 131 -2.22 -26.58 -16.04
N PHE A 132 -3.53 -26.45 -16.01
CA PHE A 132 -4.48 -27.53 -15.97
C PHE A 132 -5.35 -27.56 -17.23
N PRO A 133 -5.87 -28.76 -17.62
CA PRO A 133 -6.77 -28.85 -18.74
C PRO A 133 -8.10 -28.14 -18.49
N THR A 134 -8.61 -27.48 -19.52
CA THR A 134 -9.98 -26.95 -19.52
C THR A 134 -10.92 -28.02 -20.04
N VAL A 135 -11.97 -28.32 -19.29
CA VAL A 135 -13.02 -29.25 -19.68
C VAL A 135 -14.31 -28.47 -19.88
N SER A 136 -14.92 -28.61 -21.04
CA SER A 136 -16.20 -28.03 -21.41
C SER A 136 -17.21 -29.07 -21.81
N ALA A 137 -18.48 -28.86 -21.48
CA ALA A 137 -19.60 -29.62 -21.98
C ALA A 137 -20.38 -28.78 -22.97
N GLY A 138 -20.80 -29.39 -24.05
CA GLY A 138 -21.58 -28.69 -25.07
C GLY A 138 -22.62 -29.61 -25.72
N THR A 139 -23.69 -29.02 -26.19
CA THR A 139 -24.65 -29.68 -27.09
C THR A 139 -24.83 -28.79 -28.31
N SER A 140 -24.89 -29.40 -29.46
CA SER A 140 -25.17 -28.69 -30.69
C SER A 140 -26.18 -29.41 -31.55
N THR A 141 -26.96 -28.66 -32.30
CA THR A 141 -27.78 -29.16 -33.39
C THR A 141 -27.50 -28.30 -34.60
N MET A 142 -27.17 -28.96 -35.69
CA MET A 142 -26.80 -28.31 -36.94
C MET A 142 -27.53 -29.04 -38.10
N ARG A 143 -27.87 -28.30 -39.14
CA ARG A 143 -28.34 -28.86 -40.41
C ARG A 143 -27.46 -28.35 -41.52
N TYR A 144 -26.76 -29.26 -42.19
CA TYR A 144 -25.83 -28.89 -43.24
C TYR A 144 -26.06 -29.66 -44.51
N ARG A 145 -25.64 -29.12 -45.64
CA ARG A 145 -25.65 -29.76 -46.93
C ARG A 145 -24.22 -29.90 -47.45
N THR A 146 -23.81 -31.13 -47.74
CA THR A 146 -22.52 -31.36 -48.35
C THR A 146 -22.52 -30.97 -49.82
N SER A 147 -21.37 -30.43 -50.34
CA SER A 147 -21.23 -30.08 -51.76
C SER A 147 -21.31 -31.32 -52.63
N GLN A 148 -21.99 -31.20 -53.79
CA GLN A 148 -22.02 -32.26 -54.81
C GLN A 148 -20.68 -32.45 -55.51
N ASN A 149 -19.82 -31.47 -55.49
CA ASN A 149 -18.52 -31.47 -56.21
C ASN A 149 -17.38 -32.12 -55.40
N ILE A 150 -17.67 -32.76 -54.23
CA ILE A 150 -16.66 -33.48 -53.46
C ILE A 150 -16.61 -34.92 -54.00
N LYS A 151 -15.51 -35.28 -54.66
CA LYS A 151 -15.28 -36.64 -55.16
C LYS A 151 -15.07 -37.61 -54.02
N HIS A 152 -15.54 -38.87 -54.21
CA HIS A 152 -15.34 -40.00 -53.31
C HIS A 152 -16.03 -39.89 -51.92
N ARG A 153 -17.08 -39.06 -51.75
CA ARG A 153 -17.93 -39.03 -50.57
C ARG A 153 -19.32 -39.59 -50.91
N SER A 154 -19.76 -40.59 -50.14
CA SER A 154 -21.07 -41.26 -50.31
C SER A 154 -22.27 -40.33 -50.04
N LEU A 155 -22.06 -39.21 -49.33
CA LEU A 155 -23.11 -38.26 -48.93
C LEU A 155 -23.00 -36.91 -49.69
N ALA A 156 -22.40 -36.89 -50.90
CA ALA A 156 -22.30 -35.69 -51.69
C ALA A 156 -23.68 -35.15 -52.12
N GLY A 157 -23.98 -33.91 -51.80
CA GLY A 157 -25.25 -33.24 -52.09
C GLY A 157 -26.43 -33.60 -51.16
N VAL A 158 -26.22 -34.38 -50.15
CA VAL A 158 -27.22 -34.73 -49.14
C VAL A 158 -27.34 -33.61 -48.09
N THR A 159 -28.56 -33.35 -47.63
CA THR A 159 -28.84 -32.44 -46.52
C THR A 159 -29.22 -33.24 -45.30
N GLU A 160 -28.43 -33.17 -44.24
CA GLU A 160 -28.62 -33.95 -43.02
C GLU A 160 -28.62 -33.05 -41.79
N PRO A 161 -29.42 -33.35 -40.77
CA PRO A 161 -29.26 -32.82 -39.45
C PRO A 161 -28.09 -33.52 -38.73
N ASP A 162 -27.51 -32.86 -37.75
CA ASP A 162 -26.51 -33.39 -36.85
C ASP A 162 -26.87 -32.94 -35.43
N TYR A 163 -26.95 -33.91 -34.53
CA TYR A 163 -27.23 -33.73 -33.12
C TYR A 163 -26.03 -34.25 -32.34
N SER A 164 -25.38 -33.39 -31.56
CA SER A 164 -24.25 -33.80 -30.74
C SER A 164 -24.36 -33.29 -29.30
N VAL A 165 -23.90 -34.10 -28.38
CA VAL A 165 -23.65 -33.75 -26.98
C VAL A 165 -22.34 -34.37 -26.55
N GLY A 166 -21.47 -33.59 -25.94
CA GLY A 166 -20.16 -34.12 -25.60
C GLY A 166 -19.40 -33.29 -24.61
N LEU A 167 -18.29 -33.84 -24.17
CA LEU A 167 -17.26 -33.20 -23.37
C LEU A 167 -16.04 -32.98 -24.26
N ASN A 168 -15.46 -31.80 -24.15
CA ASN A 168 -14.21 -31.45 -24.79
C ASN A 168 -13.21 -31.04 -23.71
N ALA A 169 -12.01 -31.60 -23.76
CA ALA A 169 -10.88 -31.19 -22.94
C ALA A 169 -9.78 -30.64 -23.84
N SER A 170 -9.19 -29.52 -23.43
CA SER A 170 -8.03 -28.90 -24.09
C SER A 170 -7.00 -28.52 -23.05
N TRP A 171 -5.75 -28.82 -23.32
CA TRP A 171 -4.64 -28.52 -22.46
C TRP A 171 -3.39 -28.17 -23.24
N GLU A 172 -2.71 -27.11 -22.83
CA GLU A 172 -1.40 -26.72 -23.34
C GLU A 172 -0.34 -27.03 -22.27
N PRO A 173 0.39 -28.14 -22.36
CA PRO A 173 1.55 -28.40 -21.50
C PRO A 173 2.60 -27.32 -21.70
N ASP A 174 3.02 -26.70 -20.60
CA ASP A 174 3.98 -25.57 -20.63
C ASP A 174 5.41 -26.09 -20.82
N LEU A 175 5.80 -26.36 -22.07
CA LEU A 175 7.12 -26.88 -22.42
C LEU A 175 8.19 -25.79 -22.41
N PHE A 176 7.83 -24.57 -22.78
CA PHE A 176 8.76 -23.46 -22.96
C PHE A 176 8.60 -22.31 -21.95
N GLY A 177 7.76 -22.50 -20.95
CA GLY A 177 7.64 -21.58 -19.83
C GLY A 177 6.68 -20.41 -20.03
N ARG A 178 5.87 -20.39 -21.11
CA ARG A 178 4.92 -19.31 -21.36
C ARG A 178 3.92 -19.12 -20.22
N VAL A 179 3.28 -20.20 -19.77
CA VAL A 179 2.29 -20.15 -18.67
C VAL A 179 2.99 -19.92 -17.34
N ARG A 180 4.17 -20.51 -17.15
CA ARG A 180 4.99 -20.30 -15.95
C ARG A 180 5.43 -18.85 -15.84
N ASP A 181 5.99 -18.26 -16.90
CA ASP A 181 6.53 -16.91 -16.87
C ASP A 181 5.41 -15.88 -16.71
N ALA A 182 4.23 -16.07 -17.36
CA ALA A 182 3.03 -15.26 -17.11
C ALA A 182 2.53 -15.41 -15.66
N THR A 183 2.60 -16.61 -15.07
CA THR A 183 2.21 -16.82 -13.66
C THR A 183 3.21 -16.15 -12.70
N VAL A 184 4.51 -16.17 -13.00
CA VAL A 184 5.54 -15.47 -12.23
C VAL A 184 5.28 -13.97 -12.27
N GLY A 185 5.08 -13.40 -13.48
CA GLY A 185 4.80 -11.97 -13.63
C GLY A 185 3.55 -11.51 -12.86
N THR A 186 2.45 -12.27 -12.96
CA THR A 186 1.23 -11.97 -12.20
C THR A 186 1.41 -12.10 -10.69
N ARG A 187 2.25 -13.06 -10.23
CA ARG A 187 2.58 -13.23 -8.82
C ARG A 187 3.41 -12.06 -8.29
N ASP A 188 4.39 -11.59 -9.06
CA ASP A 188 5.23 -10.46 -8.68
C ASP A 188 4.39 -9.18 -8.64
N GLU A 189 3.41 -9.00 -9.56
CA GLU A 189 2.45 -7.90 -9.50
C GLU A 189 1.54 -7.98 -8.27
N ALA A 190 1.09 -9.18 -7.86
CA ALA A 190 0.33 -9.34 -6.62
C ALA A 190 1.16 -9.03 -5.37
N GLN A 191 2.48 -9.28 -5.39
CA GLN A 191 3.38 -8.85 -4.34
C GLN A 191 3.58 -7.32 -4.34
N ALA A 192 3.65 -6.70 -5.52
CA ALA A 192 3.66 -5.24 -5.64
C ALA A 192 2.40 -4.62 -5.05
N THR A 193 1.23 -5.17 -5.37
CA THR A 193 -0.07 -4.72 -4.82
C THR A 193 -0.16 -4.90 -3.30
N GLN A 194 0.47 -5.95 -2.74
CA GLN A 194 0.58 -6.10 -1.28
C GLN A 194 1.40 -4.96 -0.68
N ALA A 195 2.52 -4.61 -1.29
CA ALA A 195 3.36 -3.50 -0.85
C ALA A 195 2.65 -2.14 -1.03
N ASP A 196 1.84 -1.98 -2.09
CA ASP A 196 0.98 -0.79 -2.26
C ASP A 196 -0.03 -0.64 -1.13
N LEU A 197 -0.65 -1.74 -0.68
CA LEU A 197 -1.55 -1.72 0.49
C LEU A 197 -0.81 -1.22 1.74
N ASP A 198 0.42 -1.68 1.96
CA ASP A 198 1.23 -1.26 3.10
C ASP A 198 1.66 0.21 2.98
N ALA A 199 1.93 0.69 1.75
CA ALA A 199 2.19 2.11 1.47
C ALA A 199 0.95 2.98 1.73
N VAL A 200 -0.23 2.53 1.33
CA VAL A 200 -1.51 3.22 1.59
C VAL A 200 -1.78 3.31 3.10
N ARG A 201 -1.58 2.23 3.85
CA ARG A 201 -1.72 2.24 5.31
C ARG A 201 -0.79 3.26 5.95
N LEU A 202 0.48 3.23 5.58
CA LEU A 202 1.47 4.18 6.08
C LEU A 202 1.10 5.63 5.75
N SER A 203 0.61 5.88 4.52
CA SER A 203 0.18 7.22 4.12
C SER A 203 -1.00 7.70 4.93
N VAL A 204 -2.07 6.90 5.03
CA VAL A 204 -3.30 7.27 5.76
C VAL A 204 -3.02 7.48 7.25
N SER A 205 -2.17 6.64 7.85
CA SER A 205 -1.72 6.79 9.23
C SER A 205 -0.91 8.08 9.44
N ALA A 206 0.00 8.41 8.51
CA ALA A 206 0.76 9.65 8.59
C ALA A 206 -0.12 10.90 8.40
N ASP A 207 -1.07 10.84 7.46
CA ASP A 207 -2.03 11.93 7.24
C ASP A 207 -2.94 12.14 8.48
N LEU A 208 -3.38 11.04 9.13
CA LEU A 208 -4.13 11.13 10.39
C LEU A 208 -3.31 11.76 11.52
N ALA A 209 -2.05 11.34 11.69
CA ALA A 209 -1.18 11.90 12.72
C ALA A 209 -0.91 13.39 12.48
N ALA A 210 -0.67 13.80 11.22
CA ALA A 210 -0.48 15.21 10.85
C ALA A 210 -1.73 16.05 11.16
N ASP A 211 -2.90 15.65 10.67
CA ASP A 211 -4.17 16.34 10.92
C ASP A 211 -4.48 16.41 12.43
N TYR A 212 -4.17 15.37 13.18
CA TYR A 212 -4.37 15.33 14.63
C TYR A 212 -3.46 16.35 15.34
N PHE A 213 -2.17 16.40 15.01
CA PHE A 213 -1.26 17.35 15.65
C PHE A 213 -1.51 18.79 15.21
N ASP A 214 -1.91 19.01 13.96
CA ASP A 214 -2.35 20.33 13.51
C ASP A 214 -3.60 20.79 14.27
N LEU A 215 -4.57 19.90 14.52
CA LEU A 215 -5.72 20.20 15.36
C LEU A 215 -5.31 20.57 16.79
N ARG A 216 -4.33 19.86 17.38
CA ARG A 216 -3.79 20.21 18.71
C ARG A 216 -3.06 21.54 18.71
N ALA A 217 -2.35 21.88 17.65
CA ALA A 217 -1.73 23.21 17.49
C ALA A 217 -2.79 24.32 17.43
N LEU A 218 -3.92 24.10 16.74
CA LEU A 218 -5.04 25.03 16.74
C LEU A 218 -5.70 25.16 18.14
N ASP A 219 -5.81 24.07 18.91
CA ASP A 219 -6.30 24.13 20.29
C ASP A 219 -5.42 25.04 21.18
N ILE A 220 -4.09 24.99 21.00
CA ILE A 220 -3.14 25.88 21.70
C ILE A 220 -3.32 27.33 21.24
N GLN A 221 -3.39 27.57 19.93
CA GLN A 221 -3.60 28.91 19.37
C GLN A 221 -4.96 29.49 19.80
N LYS A 222 -6.01 28.69 19.85
CA LYS A 222 -7.34 29.09 20.33
C LYS A 222 -7.24 29.58 21.78
N LYS A 223 -6.59 28.83 22.64
CA LYS A 223 -6.38 29.20 24.05
C LYS A 223 -5.64 30.53 24.19
N LEU A 224 -4.58 30.75 23.41
CA LEU A 224 -3.83 32.02 23.37
C LEU A 224 -4.72 33.19 22.95
N LEU A 225 -5.57 32.99 21.92
CA LEU A 225 -6.48 34.05 21.44
C LEU A 225 -7.62 34.31 22.43
N ASP A 226 -8.23 33.31 23.06
CA ASP A 226 -9.23 33.43 24.11
C ASP A 226 -8.71 34.25 25.29
N ASP A 227 -7.49 33.92 25.77
CA ASP A 227 -6.83 34.66 26.84
C ASP A 227 -6.53 36.11 26.42
N THR A 228 -6.09 36.34 25.19
CA THR A 228 -5.83 37.64 24.62
C THR A 228 -7.09 38.51 24.48
N VAL A 229 -8.20 37.91 23.97
CA VAL A 229 -9.52 38.56 23.87
C VAL A 229 -10.00 38.99 25.27
N THR A 230 -9.84 38.15 26.27
CA THR A 230 -10.17 38.46 27.66
C THR A 230 -9.36 39.64 28.20
N ALA A 231 -8.05 39.65 27.94
CA ALA A 231 -7.15 40.73 28.34
C ALA A 231 -7.50 42.06 27.63
N TYR A 232 -7.77 42.00 26.32
CA TYR A 232 -8.14 43.21 25.55
C TYR A 232 -9.52 43.76 25.91
N ALA A 233 -10.48 42.91 26.24
CA ALA A 233 -11.78 43.32 26.74
C ALA A 233 -11.67 44.04 28.09
N ALA A 234 -10.81 43.56 28.99
CA ALA A 234 -10.52 44.22 30.26
C ALA A 234 -9.81 45.58 30.03
N ALA A 235 -8.83 45.65 29.12
CA ALA A 235 -8.13 46.88 28.76
C ALA A 235 -9.10 47.92 28.17
N LEU A 236 -9.99 47.53 27.23
CA LEU A 236 -10.99 48.44 26.66
C LEU A 236 -11.88 49.04 27.73
N LYS A 237 -12.33 48.25 28.72
CA LYS A 237 -13.13 48.77 29.85
C LYS A 237 -12.38 49.84 30.65
N ILE A 238 -11.11 49.64 30.90
CA ILE A 238 -10.26 50.64 31.59
C ILE A 238 -10.13 51.91 30.76
N ILE A 239 -9.85 51.82 29.47
CA ILE A 239 -9.72 52.95 28.54
C ILE A 239 -11.03 53.74 28.46
N GLN A 240 -12.19 53.05 28.38
CA GLN A 240 -13.51 53.70 28.40
C GLN A 240 -13.75 54.49 29.69
N GLN A 241 -13.34 53.97 30.85
CA GLN A 241 -13.44 54.69 32.12
C GLN A 241 -12.51 55.91 32.17
N GLN A 242 -11.29 55.83 31.61
CA GLN A 242 -10.36 56.93 31.49
C GLN A 242 -10.89 58.04 30.57
N PHE A 243 -11.51 57.66 29.44
CA PHE A 243 -12.18 58.59 28.54
C PHE A 243 -13.33 59.34 29.23
N GLN A 244 -14.18 58.65 29.98
CA GLN A 244 -15.27 59.28 30.74
C GLN A 244 -14.74 60.29 31.78
N LYS A 245 -13.52 60.09 32.29
CA LYS A 245 -12.85 61.00 33.22
C LYS A 245 -12.00 62.09 32.52
N GLY A 246 -11.98 62.11 31.18
CA GLY A 246 -11.20 63.08 30.40
C GLY A 246 -9.69 62.83 30.42
N VAL A 247 -9.23 61.62 30.78
CA VAL A 247 -7.80 61.29 30.85
C VAL A 247 -7.23 60.88 29.50
N VAL A 248 -8.05 60.23 28.65
CA VAL A 248 -7.66 59.83 27.29
C VAL A 248 -8.70 60.36 26.30
N ASP A 249 -8.35 60.42 25.02
CA ASP A 249 -9.23 60.84 23.94
C ASP A 249 -10.06 59.70 23.32
N ALA A 250 -10.99 60.03 22.43
CA ALA A 250 -11.84 59.09 21.77
C ALA A 250 -11.06 58.14 20.83
N SER A 251 -9.90 58.56 20.34
CA SER A 251 -9.06 57.73 19.47
C SER A 251 -8.50 56.54 20.20
N ALA A 252 -8.14 56.69 21.48
CA ALA A 252 -7.68 55.56 22.31
C ALA A 252 -8.78 54.49 22.50
N VAL A 253 -10.06 54.93 22.69
CA VAL A 253 -11.17 54.00 22.78
C VAL A 253 -11.37 53.26 21.45
N ALA A 254 -11.36 53.98 20.32
CA ALA A 254 -11.50 53.36 19.00
C ALA A 254 -10.36 52.38 18.68
N GLN A 255 -9.13 52.67 19.04
CA GLN A 255 -7.97 51.77 18.90
C GLN A 255 -8.13 50.51 19.74
N ALA A 256 -8.51 50.64 21.02
CA ALA A 256 -8.74 49.48 21.90
C ALA A 256 -9.88 48.59 21.40
N GLN A 257 -10.96 49.23 20.90
CA GLN A 257 -12.07 48.48 20.31
C GLN A 257 -11.65 47.76 19.03
N THR A 258 -10.92 48.40 18.13
CA THR A 258 -10.41 47.80 16.89
C THR A 258 -9.52 46.60 17.21
N GLN A 259 -8.63 46.71 18.18
CA GLN A 259 -7.74 45.65 18.60
C GLN A 259 -8.53 44.42 19.12
N LEU A 260 -9.51 44.68 19.99
CA LEU A 260 -10.38 43.62 20.53
C LEU A 260 -11.15 42.90 19.42
N GLU A 261 -11.85 43.63 18.54
CA GLU A 261 -12.71 43.02 17.52
C GLU A 261 -11.88 42.33 16.44
N SER A 262 -10.71 42.84 16.10
CA SER A 262 -9.76 42.16 15.21
C SER A 262 -9.27 40.83 15.78
N THR A 263 -8.98 40.79 17.09
CA THR A 263 -8.54 39.56 17.76
C THR A 263 -9.69 38.56 17.88
N ARG A 264 -10.93 38.99 18.14
CA ARG A 264 -12.12 38.13 18.12
C ARG A 264 -12.38 37.52 16.75
N THR A 265 -12.12 38.27 15.67
CA THR A 265 -12.22 37.72 14.30
C THR A 265 -11.23 36.59 14.10
N GLN A 266 -9.98 36.79 14.53
CA GLN A 266 -8.95 35.75 14.45
C GLN A 266 -9.30 34.51 15.30
N ASP A 267 -9.86 34.72 16.48
CA ASP A 267 -10.31 33.70 17.40
C ASP A 267 -11.43 32.83 16.79
N THR A 268 -12.41 33.48 16.15
CA THR A 268 -13.49 32.78 15.46
C THR A 268 -12.99 32.01 14.21
N ASP A 269 -11.97 32.53 13.50
CA ASP A 269 -11.40 31.87 12.33
C ASP A 269 -10.71 30.54 12.69
N ILE A 270 -10.08 30.44 13.86
CA ILE A 270 -9.53 29.18 14.37
C ILE A 270 -10.61 28.09 14.50
N ASP A 271 -11.83 28.43 14.92
CA ASP A 271 -12.91 27.47 15.03
C ASP A 271 -13.27 26.84 13.68
N VAL A 272 -13.19 27.63 12.58
CA VAL A 272 -13.39 27.11 11.21
C VAL A 272 -12.30 26.10 10.83
N GLN A 273 -11.03 26.46 11.05
CA GLN A 273 -9.88 25.62 10.72
C GLN A 273 -9.92 24.32 11.54
N ARG A 274 -10.22 24.43 12.83
CA ARG A 274 -10.37 23.29 13.74
C ARG A 274 -11.48 22.34 13.29
N ALA A 275 -12.63 22.88 12.88
CA ALA A 275 -13.74 22.08 12.37
C ALA A 275 -13.32 21.32 11.09
N GLN A 276 -12.58 21.97 10.19
CA GLN A 276 -12.09 21.33 8.96
C GLN A 276 -11.18 20.15 9.26
N LEU A 277 -10.20 20.29 10.16
CA LEU A 277 -9.32 19.18 10.57
C LEU A 277 -10.09 18.07 11.29
N GLN A 278 -11.05 18.41 12.16
CA GLN A 278 -11.93 17.42 12.79
C GLN A 278 -12.72 16.60 11.75
N HIS A 279 -13.22 17.25 10.70
CA HIS A 279 -13.92 16.58 9.60
C HIS A 279 -12.97 15.72 8.75
N ALA A 280 -11.73 16.16 8.54
CA ALA A 280 -10.71 15.37 7.84
C ALA A 280 -10.36 14.10 8.63
N ILE A 281 -10.11 14.23 9.94
CA ILE A 281 -9.88 13.10 10.85
C ILE A 281 -11.07 12.13 10.82
N ALA A 282 -12.31 12.62 10.89
CA ALA A 282 -13.51 11.77 10.81
C ALA A 282 -13.53 10.95 9.51
N THR A 283 -13.18 11.56 8.39
CA THR A 283 -13.09 10.89 7.09
C THR A 283 -12.00 9.81 7.08
N LEU A 284 -10.83 10.09 7.67
CA LEU A 284 -9.73 9.15 7.75
C LEU A 284 -10.07 7.91 8.62
N ILE A 285 -10.81 8.09 9.70
CA ILE A 285 -11.28 6.97 10.53
C ILE A 285 -12.58 6.33 10.02
N GLY A 286 -13.12 6.80 8.87
CA GLY A 286 -14.29 6.23 8.22
C GLY A 286 -15.62 6.52 8.92
N GLU A 287 -15.73 7.64 9.65
CA GLU A 287 -16.95 8.10 10.30
C GLU A 287 -17.54 9.35 9.62
N PRO A 288 -18.87 9.52 9.67
CA PRO A 288 -19.49 10.77 9.23
C PRO A 288 -19.03 11.94 10.10
N ALA A 289 -18.61 13.04 9.46
CA ALA A 289 -18.13 14.23 10.17
C ALA A 289 -19.15 14.79 11.20
N SER A 290 -20.45 14.59 10.96
CA SER A 290 -21.52 15.08 11.85
C SER A 290 -21.64 14.34 13.17
N THR A 291 -21.05 13.15 13.30
CA THR A 291 -21.14 12.30 14.51
C THR A 291 -19.83 12.24 15.28
N PHE A 292 -18.76 12.80 14.72
CA PHE A 292 -17.43 12.75 15.29
C PHE A 292 -17.04 14.08 15.95
N THR A 293 -16.48 14.00 17.15
CA THR A 293 -15.96 15.16 17.87
C THR A 293 -14.71 14.76 18.65
N ILE A 294 -13.72 15.67 18.65
CA ILE A 294 -12.51 15.59 19.48
C ILE A 294 -12.55 16.72 20.50
N ALA A 295 -12.37 16.40 21.76
CA ALA A 295 -12.33 17.40 22.83
C ALA A 295 -11.10 18.30 22.69
N PRO A 296 -11.21 19.65 22.89
CA PRO A 296 -10.06 20.52 22.90
C PRO A 296 -9.04 20.14 23.98
N ARG A 297 -7.75 20.19 23.64
CA ARG A 297 -6.65 19.86 24.56
C ARG A 297 -5.46 20.78 24.29
N THR A 298 -4.98 21.44 25.33
CA THR A 298 -3.90 22.44 25.23
C THR A 298 -2.56 21.92 25.78
N ALA A 299 -2.40 20.62 25.98
CA ALA A 299 -1.14 20.05 26.42
C ALA A 299 -0.10 20.12 25.28
N ALA A 300 1.06 20.64 25.57
CA ALA A 300 2.16 20.68 24.61
C ALA A 300 2.61 19.25 24.25
N VAL A 301 2.80 19.00 22.95
CA VAL A 301 3.35 17.75 22.43
C VAL A 301 4.86 17.91 22.30
N SER A 302 5.63 16.96 22.80
CA SER A 302 7.08 16.97 22.64
C SER A 302 7.47 16.41 21.26
N VAL A 303 8.39 17.07 20.57
CA VAL A 303 8.99 16.55 19.33
C VAL A 303 9.86 15.33 19.68
N PRO A 304 9.57 14.13 19.14
CA PRO A 304 10.35 12.94 19.43
C PRO A 304 11.73 13.00 18.75
N ASP A 305 12.73 12.36 19.38
CA ASP A 305 14.04 12.15 18.78
C ASP A 305 13.98 10.91 17.86
N ILE A 306 14.03 11.11 16.54
CA ILE A 306 13.89 10.08 15.53
C ILE A 306 15.24 9.81 14.89
N PRO A 307 15.88 8.64 15.14
CA PRO A 307 17.14 8.28 14.49
C PRO A 307 16.90 7.99 12.99
N PRO A 308 17.61 8.70 12.07
CA PRO A 308 17.36 8.55 10.62
C PRO A 308 17.82 7.20 10.04
N GLY A 309 18.67 6.44 10.74
CA GLY A 309 19.22 5.20 10.23
C GLY A 309 20.25 5.40 9.10
N LEU A 310 20.55 4.32 8.36
CA LEU A 310 21.44 4.36 7.20
C LEU A 310 20.63 4.49 5.90
N PRO A 311 21.10 5.24 4.89
CA PRO A 311 20.40 5.36 3.60
C PRO A 311 20.11 4.01 2.92
N SER A 312 21.01 3.03 3.02
CA SER A 312 20.80 1.69 2.45
C SER A 312 19.61 0.94 3.05
N GLN A 313 19.26 1.19 4.32
CA GLN A 313 18.12 0.56 4.98
C GLN A 313 16.79 1.06 4.41
N LEU A 314 16.76 2.26 3.82
CA LEU A 314 15.58 2.83 3.19
C LEU A 314 15.06 1.94 2.06
N LEU A 315 15.98 1.33 1.28
CA LEU A 315 15.65 0.44 0.16
C LEU A 315 14.93 -0.84 0.60
N GLU A 316 15.09 -1.24 1.85
CA GLU A 316 14.48 -2.45 2.41
C GLU A 316 13.21 -2.16 3.21
N ARG A 317 13.03 -0.92 3.66
CA ARG A 317 11.96 -0.55 4.61
C ARG A 317 10.74 0.10 3.98
N ARG A 318 10.89 0.81 2.87
CA ARG A 318 9.78 1.53 2.24
C ARG A 318 8.95 0.61 1.36
N PRO A 319 7.63 0.53 1.61
CA PRO A 319 6.76 -0.32 0.82
C PRO A 319 6.61 0.12 -0.64
N ASP A 320 6.64 1.42 -0.92
CA ASP A 320 6.58 1.96 -2.29
C ASP A 320 7.81 1.56 -3.14
N ILE A 321 8.99 1.52 -2.53
CA ILE A 321 10.22 1.03 -3.18
C ILE A 321 10.11 -0.48 -3.46
N ALA A 322 9.58 -1.25 -2.50
CA ALA A 322 9.37 -2.69 -2.68
C ALA A 322 8.33 -2.97 -3.77
N ALA A 323 7.24 -2.21 -3.84
CA ALA A 323 6.25 -2.32 -4.91
C ALA A 323 6.88 -2.06 -6.28
N ALA A 324 7.67 -0.99 -6.40
CA ALA A 324 8.35 -0.66 -7.65
C ALA A 324 9.36 -1.75 -8.06
N GLU A 325 10.13 -2.32 -7.11
CA GLU A 325 11.06 -3.43 -7.39
C GLU A 325 10.31 -4.68 -7.90
N ARG A 326 9.17 -5.02 -7.29
CA ARG A 326 8.36 -6.17 -7.72
C ARG A 326 7.76 -5.98 -9.11
N ARG A 327 7.42 -4.76 -9.48
CA ARG A 327 6.99 -4.43 -10.84
C ARG A 327 8.12 -4.59 -11.87
N VAL A 328 9.38 -4.31 -11.49
CA VAL A 328 10.53 -4.62 -12.36
C VAL A 328 10.65 -6.14 -12.56
N ALA A 329 10.47 -6.94 -11.50
CA ALA A 329 10.48 -8.40 -11.62
C ALA A 329 9.33 -8.91 -12.51
N ALA A 330 8.13 -8.35 -12.36
CA ALA A 330 6.98 -8.67 -13.22
C ALA A 330 7.25 -8.33 -14.70
N ALA A 331 7.83 -7.16 -14.99
CA ALA A 331 8.20 -6.77 -16.34
C ALA A 331 9.30 -7.68 -16.94
N ASN A 332 10.25 -8.16 -16.11
CA ASN A 332 11.23 -9.15 -16.53
C ASN A 332 10.57 -10.49 -16.91
N ALA A 333 9.53 -10.91 -16.18
CA ALA A 333 8.76 -12.11 -16.52
C ALA A 333 8.00 -11.97 -17.85
N GLN A 334 7.50 -10.78 -18.17
CA GLN A 334 6.87 -10.48 -19.47
C GLN A 334 7.84 -10.63 -20.64
N ILE A 335 9.13 -10.33 -20.47
CA ILE A 335 10.15 -10.61 -21.49
C ILE A 335 10.25 -12.11 -21.72
N GLY A 336 10.20 -12.94 -20.65
CA GLY A 336 10.16 -14.40 -20.76
C GLY A 336 8.96 -14.89 -21.57
N GLU A 337 7.77 -14.38 -21.28
CA GLU A 337 6.55 -14.68 -22.01
C GLU A 337 6.65 -14.31 -23.50
N ALA A 338 7.15 -13.10 -23.82
CA ALA A 338 7.37 -12.68 -25.19
C ALA A 338 8.39 -13.56 -25.94
N ARG A 339 9.44 -14.02 -25.27
CA ARG A 339 10.41 -15.00 -25.82
C ARG A 339 9.78 -16.36 -26.05
N ALA A 340 8.90 -16.82 -25.17
CA ALA A 340 8.22 -18.10 -25.34
C ALA A 340 7.40 -18.16 -26.64
N ALA A 341 6.92 -17.03 -27.16
CA ALA A 341 6.18 -16.96 -28.41
C ALA A 341 7.00 -17.33 -29.67
N TYR A 342 8.32 -17.44 -29.58
CA TYR A 342 9.17 -17.92 -30.69
C TYR A 342 9.18 -19.45 -30.80
N TYR A 343 8.77 -20.15 -29.75
CA TYR A 343 8.74 -21.60 -29.72
C TYR A 343 7.36 -22.14 -30.09
N PRO A 344 7.29 -23.36 -30.68
CA PRO A 344 6.00 -23.97 -30.98
C PRO A 344 5.25 -24.34 -29.71
N ASN A 345 3.94 -24.16 -29.70
CA ASN A 345 3.07 -24.63 -28.63
C ASN A 345 2.58 -26.07 -28.90
N LEU A 346 2.48 -26.86 -27.85
CA LEU A 346 1.87 -28.18 -27.85
C LEU A 346 0.47 -28.08 -27.25
N THR A 347 -0.54 -28.48 -28.02
CA THR A 347 -1.91 -28.56 -27.52
C THR A 347 -2.37 -30.03 -27.52
N LEU A 348 -2.82 -30.50 -26.38
CA LEU A 348 -3.48 -31.82 -26.22
C LEU A 348 -4.99 -31.60 -26.18
N SER A 349 -5.71 -32.36 -26.99
CA SER A 349 -7.16 -32.30 -27.04
C SER A 349 -7.77 -33.71 -26.87
N ALA A 350 -8.90 -33.76 -26.18
CA ALA A 350 -9.71 -34.94 -26.05
C ALA A 350 -11.19 -34.57 -26.21
N SER A 351 -11.94 -35.35 -26.95
CA SER A 351 -13.39 -35.22 -27.01
C SER A 351 -14.06 -36.56 -26.88
N ALA A 352 -15.20 -36.58 -26.23
CA ALA A 352 -16.05 -37.75 -26.11
C ALA A 352 -17.52 -37.34 -25.99
N GLY A 353 -18.41 -38.06 -26.64
CA GLY A 353 -19.81 -37.69 -26.63
C GLY A 353 -20.68 -38.63 -27.42
N LEU A 354 -21.90 -38.16 -27.68
CA LEU A 354 -22.89 -38.87 -28.51
C LEU A 354 -23.21 -37.95 -29.70
N GLU A 355 -23.16 -38.53 -30.92
CA GLU A 355 -23.43 -37.81 -32.18
C GLU A 355 -24.32 -38.67 -33.07
N SER A 356 -25.33 -38.09 -33.68
CA SER A 356 -26.26 -38.80 -34.56
C SER A 356 -26.92 -37.86 -35.56
N THR A 357 -27.13 -38.36 -36.77
CA THR A 357 -27.99 -37.71 -37.76
C THR A 357 -29.48 -37.94 -37.52
N PHE A 358 -29.83 -38.82 -36.60
CA PHE A 358 -31.21 -39.13 -36.21
C PHE A 358 -31.48 -38.72 -34.76
N PHE A 359 -32.60 -38.08 -34.53
CA PHE A 359 -32.94 -37.61 -33.18
C PHE A 359 -33.29 -38.79 -32.21
N ALA A 360 -34.04 -39.83 -32.69
CA ALA A 360 -34.47 -40.90 -31.81
C ALA A 360 -33.34 -41.73 -31.19
N PRO A 361 -32.28 -42.18 -31.94
CA PRO A 361 -31.17 -42.96 -31.38
C PRO A 361 -30.02 -42.07 -30.85
N TRP A 362 -30.17 -40.75 -30.81
CA TRP A 362 -29.07 -39.82 -30.46
C TRP A 362 -28.41 -40.15 -29.12
N LEU A 363 -29.18 -40.37 -28.07
CA LEU A 363 -28.67 -40.64 -26.71
C LEU A 363 -28.49 -42.15 -26.43
N THR A 364 -27.99 -42.90 -27.39
CA THR A 364 -27.77 -44.36 -27.29
C THR A 364 -26.29 -44.70 -27.45
N ALA A 365 -25.86 -45.88 -26.95
CA ALA A 365 -24.48 -46.32 -27.02
C ALA A 365 -23.88 -46.40 -28.43
N PRO A 366 -24.62 -46.76 -29.50
CA PRO A 366 -24.09 -46.73 -30.86
C PRO A 366 -23.72 -45.34 -31.38
N SER A 367 -24.22 -44.26 -30.78
CA SER A 367 -23.91 -42.89 -31.11
C SER A 367 -22.63 -42.36 -30.43
N LEU A 368 -21.96 -43.17 -29.60
CA LEU A 368 -20.74 -42.82 -28.90
C LEU A 368 -19.60 -42.54 -29.87
N PHE A 369 -18.98 -41.38 -29.72
CA PHE A 369 -17.72 -41.03 -30.37
C PHE A 369 -16.67 -40.59 -29.33
N TRP A 370 -15.41 -40.74 -29.69
CA TRP A 370 -14.30 -40.14 -28.94
C TRP A 370 -13.13 -39.82 -29.88
N SER A 371 -12.35 -38.83 -29.50
CA SER A 371 -11.09 -38.51 -30.17
C SER A 371 -10.04 -38.06 -29.16
N LEU A 372 -8.79 -38.39 -29.45
CA LEU A 372 -7.61 -37.88 -28.74
C LEU A 372 -6.66 -37.31 -29.78
N GLY A 373 -6.16 -36.11 -29.52
CA GLY A 373 -5.27 -35.42 -30.43
C GLY A 373 -4.12 -34.73 -29.70
N ALA A 374 -2.97 -34.66 -30.36
CA ALA A 374 -1.85 -33.82 -29.98
C ALA A 374 -1.45 -32.99 -31.21
N GLN A 375 -1.33 -31.70 -31.04
CA GLN A 375 -0.97 -30.76 -32.09
C GLN A 375 0.20 -29.92 -31.66
N ILE A 376 1.24 -29.86 -32.48
CA ILE A 376 2.35 -28.90 -32.34
C ILE A 376 2.18 -27.86 -33.43
N ALA A 377 2.11 -26.58 -33.03
CA ALA A 377 1.99 -25.47 -33.96
C ALA A 377 3.03 -24.38 -33.64
N GLY A 378 3.74 -23.92 -34.65
CA GLY A 378 4.70 -22.83 -34.55
C GLY A 378 4.56 -21.88 -35.72
N THR A 379 4.66 -20.57 -35.48
CA THR A 379 4.59 -19.55 -36.52
C THR A 379 5.96 -19.42 -37.20
N LEU A 380 6.02 -19.67 -38.52
CA LEU A 380 7.27 -19.54 -39.29
C LEU A 380 7.52 -18.11 -39.75
N PHE A 381 6.46 -17.41 -40.15
CA PHE A 381 6.55 -16.02 -40.64
C PHE A 381 5.33 -15.22 -40.12
N ASP A 382 5.59 -14.04 -39.58
CA ASP A 382 4.56 -13.14 -39.02
C ASP A 382 4.81 -11.65 -39.34
N GLY A 383 5.72 -11.36 -40.26
CA GLY A 383 6.03 -9.99 -40.67
C GLY A 383 6.69 -9.16 -39.57
N GLY A 384 7.40 -9.79 -38.60
CA GLY A 384 8.09 -9.10 -37.50
C GLY A 384 7.25 -8.85 -36.25
N ARG A 385 6.05 -9.44 -36.15
CA ARG A 385 5.15 -9.21 -35.00
C ARG A 385 5.77 -9.65 -33.67
N ARG A 386 6.45 -10.81 -33.63
CA ARG A 386 7.11 -11.31 -32.42
C ARG A 386 8.30 -10.49 -32.02
N ASP A 387 9.09 -10.01 -33.00
CA ASP A 387 10.24 -9.14 -32.76
C ASP A 387 9.78 -7.81 -32.15
N ALA A 388 8.74 -7.18 -32.71
CA ALA A 388 8.16 -5.97 -32.18
C ALA A 388 7.55 -6.16 -30.78
N ALA A 389 6.92 -7.32 -30.50
CA ALA A 389 6.39 -7.64 -29.17
C ALA A 389 7.52 -7.81 -28.14
N LEU A 390 8.61 -8.48 -28.50
CA LEU A 390 9.77 -8.63 -27.62
C LEU A 390 10.49 -7.29 -27.38
N GLU A 391 10.65 -6.49 -28.41
CA GLU A 391 11.21 -5.14 -28.29
C GLU A 391 10.34 -4.25 -27.39
N GLY A 392 9.01 -4.33 -27.54
CA GLY A 392 8.05 -3.67 -26.66
C GLY A 392 8.18 -4.10 -25.20
N ALA A 393 8.34 -5.40 -24.93
CA ALA A 393 8.56 -5.92 -23.57
C ALA A 393 9.88 -5.42 -22.96
N HIS A 394 10.97 -5.34 -23.75
CA HIS A 394 12.23 -4.75 -23.31
C HIS A 394 12.10 -3.25 -23.02
N ALA A 395 11.42 -2.49 -23.88
CA ALA A 395 11.19 -1.07 -23.66
C ALA A 395 10.36 -0.82 -22.39
N GLN A 396 9.32 -1.63 -22.15
CA GLN A 396 8.52 -1.58 -20.93
C GLN A 396 9.37 -1.88 -19.69
N TYR A 397 10.21 -2.92 -19.71
CA TYR A 397 11.14 -3.22 -18.64
C TYR A 397 12.05 -2.02 -18.31
N HIS A 398 12.63 -1.38 -19.31
CA HIS A 398 13.47 -0.19 -19.11
C HIS A 398 12.69 0.99 -18.51
N GLY A 399 11.44 1.18 -18.90
CA GLY A 399 10.54 2.17 -18.31
C GLY A 399 10.32 1.92 -16.82
N VAL A 400 9.95 0.68 -16.45
CA VAL A 400 9.71 0.31 -15.05
C VAL A 400 11.00 0.39 -14.20
N VAL A 401 12.17 0.10 -14.78
CA VAL A 401 13.48 0.31 -14.12
C VAL A 401 13.71 1.79 -13.83
N ALA A 402 13.36 2.69 -14.77
CA ALA A 402 13.47 4.12 -14.53
C ALA A 402 12.51 4.60 -13.43
N ASP A 403 11.27 4.09 -13.41
CA ASP A 403 10.30 4.38 -12.36
C ASP A 403 10.79 3.91 -10.98
N TYR A 404 11.38 2.72 -10.89
CA TYR A 404 12.00 2.23 -9.66
C TYR A 404 13.11 3.18 -9.16
N ARG A 405 14.01 3.59 -10.05
CA ARG A 405 15.10 4.52 -9.72
C ARG A 405 14.55 5.88 -9.26
N GLN A 406 13.53 6.39 -9.95
CA GLN A 406 12.87 7.63 -9.57
C GLN A 406 12.23 7.55 -8.19
N THR A 407 11.54 6.44 -7.88
CA THR A 407 10.95 6.20 -6.55
C THR A 407 12.01 6.23 -5.45
N VAL A 408 13.17 5.60 -5.69
CA VAL A 408 14.30 5.63 -4.74
C VAL A 408 14.85 7.05 -4.55
N LEU A 409 15.04 7.81 -5.64
CA LEU A 409 15.53 9.20 -5.56
C LEU A 409 14.56 10.10 -4.78
N VAL A 410 13.25 9.99 -5.04
CA VAL A 410 12.22 10.71 -4.30
C VAL A 410 12.21 10.33 -2.82
N ALA A 411 12.42 9.05 -2.51
CA ALA A 411 12.51 8.59 -1.12
C ALA A 411 13.69 9.23 -0.38
N PHE A 412 14.87 9.29 -0.99
CA PHE A 412 16.01 10.00 -0.40
C PHE A 412 15.75 11.48 -0.24
N GLN A 413 15.18 12.13 -1.26
CA GLN A 413 14.80 13.54 -1.17
C GLN A 413 13.87 13.79 0.02
N GLN A 414 12.82 13.00 0.19
CA GLN A 414 11.86 13.16 1.29
C GLN A 414 12.54 13.07 2.67
N VAL A 415 13.46 12.14 2.86
CA VAL A 415 14.21 12.02 4.13
C VAL A 415 15.11 13.25 4.36
N GLU A 416 15.89 13.67 3.36
CA GLU A 416 16.77 14.82 3.46
C GLU A 416 16.01 16.12 3.72
N ASP A 417 14.85 16.31 3.06
CA ASP A 417 14.00 17.48 3.27
C ASP A 417 13.52 17.56 4.72
N GLN A 418 13.10 16.45 5.34
CA GLN A 418 12.63 16.43 6.72
C GLN A 418 13.77 16.56 7.74
N LEU A 419 14.94 15.98 7.49
CA LEU A 419 16.12 16.15 8.33
C LEU A 419 16.59 17.60 8.34
N SER A 420 16.64 18.22 7.16
CA SER A 420 16.97 19.65 7.01
C SER A 420 15.93 20.54 7.72
N ALA A 421 14.63 20.23 7.54
CA ALA A 421 13.54 20.95 8.20
C ALA A 421 13.67 20.89 9.73
N LEU A 422 13.84 19.69 10.31
CA LEU A 422 13.96 19.51 11.76
C LEU A 422 15.15 20.26 12.34
N THR A 423 16.31 20.21 11.67
CA THR A 423 17.52 20.92 12.10
C THR A 423 17.32 22.44 12.07
N THR A 424 16.76 22.94 10.96
CA THR A 424 16.56 24.39 10.77
C THR A 424 15.49 24.92 11.71
N LEU A 425 14.34 24.21 11.83
CA LEU A 425 13.25 24.60 12.71
C LEU A 425 13.64 24.55 14.20
N ALA A 426 14.55 23.65 14.61
CA ALA A 426 15.08 23.65 15.97
C ALA A 426 15.84 24.96 16.30
N SER A 427 16.66 25.45 15.36
CA SER A 427 17.35 26.75 15.51
C SER A 427 16.40 27.93 15.45
N GLU A 428 15.40 27.87 14.54
CA GLU A 428 14.35 28.89 14.41
C GLU A 428 13.54 29.01 15.71
N ALA A 429 13.15 27.87 16.32
CA ALA A 429 12.41 27.84 17.58
C ALA A 429 13.16 28.53 18.72
N GLN A 430 14.48 28.31 18.86
CA GLN A 430 15.28 28.98 19.88
C GLN A 430 15.29 30.49 19.68
N THR A 431 15.49 30.94 18.45
CA THR A 431 15.53 32.38 18.13
C THR A 431 14.16 33.02 18.33
N GLN A 432 13.08 32.34 17.91
CA GLN A 432 11.72 32.83 18.06
C GLN A 432 11.27 32.91 19.53
N GLN A 433 11.66 31.95 20.37
CA GLN A 433 11.39 32.01 21.82
C GLN A 433 12.06 33.23 22.48
N LEU A 434 13.30 33.56 22.08
CA LEU A 434 13.96 34.77 22.55
C LEU A 434 13.24 36.03 22.09
N ALA A 435 12.76 36.06 20.83
CA ALA A 435 11.99 37.18 20.29
C ALA A 435 10.65 37.36 21.03
N ALA A 436 9.92 36.28 21.28
CA ALA A 436 8.66 36.29 22.01
C ALA A 436 8.86 36.79 23.46
N ALA A 437 9.89 36.31 24.15
CA ALA A 437 10.22 36.76 25.50
C ALA A 437 10.59 38.28 25.54
N ALA A 438 11.33 38.77 24.54
CA ALA A 438 11.66 40.19 24.42
C ALA A 438 10.41 41.03 24.11
N ALA A 439 9.51 40.54 23.24
CA ALA A 439 8.25 41.22 22.90
C ALA A 439 7.31 41.31 24.12
N ALA A 440 7.15 40.22 24.87
CA ALA A 440 6.36 40.18 26.10
C ALA A 440 6.90 41.18 27.14
N ARG A 441 8.24 41.25 27.32
CA ARG A 441 8.88 42.23 28.20
C ARG A 441 8.67 43.68 27.71
N SER A 442 8.75 43.91 26.39
CA SER A 442 8.48 45.24 25.80
C SER A 442 7.04 45.67 26.06
N LEU A 443 6.07 44.77 25.88
CA LEU A 443 4.67 45.02 26.19
C LEU A 443 4.47 45.40 27.66
N GLN A 444 5.06 44.64 28.59
CA GLN A 444 4.97 44.92 30.01
C GLN A 444 5.53 46.32 30.34
N LEU A 445 6.71 46.69 29.81
CA LEU A 445 7.33 47.99 30.04
C LEU A 445 6.51 49.13 29.43
N THR A 446 5.99 48.95 28.20
CA THR A 446 5.16 49.95 27.50
C THR A 446 3.84 50.19 28.24
N THR A 447 3.20 49.10 28.72
CA THR A 447 2.00 49.20 29.55
C THR A 447 2.25 49.96 30.86
N ASN A 448 3.37 49.71 31.53
CA ASN A 448 3.75 50.45 32.74
C ASN A 448 3.99 51.96 32.46
N ARG A 449 4.62 52.28 31.33
CA ARG A 449 4.84 53.70 30.90
C ARG A 449 3.51 54.37 30.53
N PHE A 450 2.59 53.69 29.91
CA PHE A 450 1.24 54.17 29.62
C PHE A 450 0.48 54.47 30.93
N ASN A 451 0.50 53.57 31.88
CA ASN A 451 -0.13 53.77 33.19
C ASN A 451 0.47 54.93 33.97
N ALA A 452 1.75 55.27 33.71
CA ALA A 452 2.43 56.45 34.26
C ALA A 452 2.19 57.74 33.42
N GLY A 453 1.41 57.67 32.34
CA GLY A 453 1.12 58.79 31.46
C GLY A 453 2.29 59.21 30.55
N ALA A 454 3.31 58.37 30.37
CA ALA A 454 4.53 58.72 29.64
C ALA A 454 4.49 58.37 28.12
N VAL A 455 3.53 57.57 27.68
CA VAL A 455 3.35 57.15 26.27
C VAL A 455 1.86 57.08 25.94
N SER A 456 1.53 57.07 24.64
CA SER A 456 0.16 56.97 24.15
C SER A 456 -0.36 55.52 24.22
N TYR A 457 -1.68 55.32 24.13
CA TYR A 457 -2.28 53.99 24.04
C TYR A 457 -1.91 53.25 22.73
N LEU A 458 -1.64 54.01 21.66
CA LEU A 458 -1.14 53.46 20.39
C LEU A 458 0.15 52.65 20.57
N ASP A 459 1.07 53.15 21.45
CA ASP A 459 2.31 52.43 21.74
C ASP A 459 2.02 51.07 22.41
N VAL A 460 0.99 51.02 23.30
CA VAL A 460 0.56 49.78 23.94
C VAL A 460 -0.02 48.83 22.92
N VAL A 461 -0.93 49.28 22.03
CA VAL A 461 -1.53 48.46 20.96
C VAL A 461 -0.45 47.92 20.04
N THR A 462 0.53 48.71 19.67
CA THR A 462 1.67 48.28 18.86
C THR A 462 2.47 47.16 19.56
N ALA A 463 2.77 47.32 20.83
CA ALA A 463 3.49 46.34 21.62
C ALA A 463 2.67 45.06 21.83
N GLN A 464 1.35 45.17 22.01
CA GLN A 464 0.41 44.01 22.08
C GLN A 464 0.41 43.20 20.79
N THR A 465 0.31 43.88 19.64
CA THR A 465 0.31 43.20 18.33
C THR A 465 1.62 42.46 18.09
N ILE A 466 2.75 43.07 18.44
CA ILE A 466 4.08 42.46 18.30
C ILE A 466 4.20 41.25 19.23
N ALA A 467 3.75 41.32 20.49
CA ALA A 467 3.81 40.24 21.44
C ALA A 467 2.96 39.03 20.95
N LEU A 468 1.69 39.27 20.60
CA LEU A 468 0.78 38.21 20.09
C LEU A 468 1.32 37.56 18.81
N THR A 469 1.87 38.37 17.88
CA THR A 469 2.45 37.83 16.64
C THR A 469 3.63 36.91 16.93
N ASN A 470 4.52 37.28 17.86
CA ASN A 470 5.67 36.45 18.21
C ASN A 470 5.29 35.18 18.98
N GLU A 471 4.31 35.25 19.88
CA GLU A 471 3.79 34.06 20.59
C GLU A 471 3.16 33.07 19.62
N ARG A 472 2.28 33.53 18.71
CA ARG A 472 1.72 32.68 17.66
C ARG A 472 2.79 32.03 16.75
N ALA A 473 3.86 32.78 16.45
CA ALA A 473 4.97 32.24 15.66
C ALA A 473 5.72 31.13 16.38
N VAL A 474 5.84 31.17 17.72
CA VAL A 474 6.39 30.03 18.49
C VAL A 474 5.54 28.80 18.30
N ASP A 475 4.20 28.91 18.50
CA ASP A 475 3.28 27.77 18.36
C ASP A 475 3.30 27.19 16.93
N GLN A 476 3.38 28.05 15.91
CA GLN A 476 3.45 27.63 14.51
C GLN A 476 4.76 26.89 14.18
N ILE A 477 5.89 27.33 14.74
CA ILE A 477 7.18 26.64 14.55
C ILE A 477 7.15 25.27 15.22
N ASP A 478 6.60 25.16 16.43
CA ASP A 478 6.50 23.88 17.13
C ASP A 478 5.55 22.91 16.40
N ALA A 479 4.43 23.38 15.85
CA ALA A 479 3.55 22.59 14.99
C ALA A 479 4.30 22.06 13.75
N ARG A 480 5.03 22.93 13.04
CA ARG A 480 5.86 22.52 11.88
C ARG A 480 6.94 21.51 12.24
N ARG A 481 7.52 21.57 13.44
CA ARG A 481 8.51 20.60 13.93
C ARG A 481 7.87 19.21 14.16
N ILE A 482 6.66 19.18 14.71
CA ILE A 482 5.91 17.93 14.91
C ILE A 482 5.54 17.33 13.56
N ASP A 483 4.99 18.14 12.62
CA ASP A 483 4.68 17.67 11.28
C ASP A 483 5.92 17.12 10.56
N ALA A 484 7.06 17.83 10.59
CA ALA A 484 8.31 17.35 10.03
C ALA A 484 8.75 15.99 10.64
N SER A 485 8.47 15.77 11.94
CA SER A 485 8.73 14.48 12.60
C SER A 485 7.82 13.37 12.07
N VAL A 486 6.53 13.65 11.88
CA VAL A 486 5.56 12.71 11.29
C VAL A 486 5.97 12.35 9.86
N GLN A 487 6.29 13.36 9.04
CA GLN A 487 6.73 13.15 7.65
C GLN A 487 8.07 12.41 7.57
N LEU A 488 8.99 12.64 8.52
CA LEU A 488 10.23 11.85 8.59
C LEU A 488 9.94 10.37 8.88
N MET A 489 9.03 10.07 9.82
CA MET A 489 8.64 8.68 10.10
C MET A 489 8.00 8.02 8.88
N ARG A 490 7.13 8.74 8.16
CA ARG A 490 6.57 8.29 6.87
C ARG A 490 7.67 8.05 5.84
N ALA A 491 8.61 8.99 5.68
CA ALA A 491 9.70 8.90 4.71
C ALA A 491 10.66 7.73 5.02
N LEU A 492 10.83 7.38 6.28
CA LEU A 492 11.63 6.21 6.72
C LEU A 492 10.89 4.87 6.57
N GLY A 493 9.63 4.87 6.14
CA GLY A 493 8.86 3.65 5.88
C GLY A 493 8.10 3.10 7.10
N GLY A 494 7.95 3.87 8.17
CA GLY A 494 7.13 3.47 9.34
C GLY A 494 7.52 2.11 9.93
N GLY A 495 6.53 1.25 10.14
CA GLY A 495 6.67 -0.09 10.72
C GLY A 495 6.76 -1.24 9.72
N TRP A 496 7.01 -0.99 8.44
CA TRP A 496 7.06 -2.00 7.39
C TRP A 496 8.38 -2.78 7.39
N ASP A 497 8.32 -4.13 7.11
CA ASP A 497 9.48 -5.00 7.00
C ASP A 497 9.33 -5.91 5.75
N ARG A 498 10.40 -6.05 4.98
CA ARG A 498 10.47 -6.93 3.79
C ARG A 498 10.20 -8.40 4.14
N ALA A 499 10.56 -8.86 5.34
CA ALA A 499 10.32 -10.23 5.78
C ALA A 499 8.82 -10.61 5.73
N VAL A 500 7.90 -9.64 5.86
CA VAL A 500 6.46 -9.84 5.72
C VAL A 500 6.08 -10.22 4.29
N LEU A 501 6.70 -9.62 3.27
CA LEU A 501 6.47 -9.96 1.85
C LEU A 501 6.96 -11.37 1.52
N ASP A 502 8.14 -11.74 2.00
CA ASP A 502 8.74 -13.05 1.74
C ASP A 502 7.95 -14.17 2.47
N ALA A 503 7.42 -13.91 3.67
CA ALA A 503 6.53 -14.82 4.38
C ALA A 503 5.21 -15.04 3.64
N ALA A 504 4.59 -14.00 3.09
CA ALA A 504 3.38 -14.11 2.27
C ALA A 504 3.62 -14.91 0.98
N ALA A 505 4.83 -14.83 0.42
CA ALA A 505 5.23 -15.61 -0.75
C ALA A 505 5.41 -17.11 -0.44
N SER A 506 5.86 -17.47 0.78
CA SER A 506 6.11 -18.85 1.22
C SER A 506 4.85 -19.60 1.67
N THR A 507 3.79 -18.91 2.04
CA THR A 507 2.49 -19.48 2.44
C THR A 507 1.59 -19.90 1.27
N SER A 508 2.07 -19.81 0.01
CA SER A 508 1.36 -20.37 -1.14
C SER A 508 1.31 -21.92 -1.04
N PRO A 509 0.15 -22.59 -1.18
CA PRO A 509 -0.04 -24.01 -0.87
C PRO A 509 0.57 -24.95 -1.91
N ALA A 510 1.86 -24.83 -2.20
CA ALA A 510 2.59 -25.71 -3.13
C ALA A 510 3.39 -26.82 -2.45
N SER A 511 3.34 -26.98 -1.12
CA SER A 511 4.10 -28.00 -0.37
C SER A 511 3.24 -28.97 0.45
N ALA A 512 1.97 -29.15 0.09
CA ALA A 512 1.18 -30.26 0.61
C ALA A 512 1.20 -31.43 -0.41
N SER A 513 2.38 -32.04 -0.60
CA SER A 513 2.49 -33.31 -1.30
C SER A 513 3.46 -34.22 -0.53
N THR A 514 2.85 -35.33 -0.07
CA THR A 514 3.49 -36.58 0.34
C THR A 514 4.26 -36.62 1.66
N ALA A 515 3.52 -36.83 2.74
CA ALA A 515 3.95 -37.77 3.77
C ALA A 515 2.90 -38.89 3.84
N SER A 516 3.09 -39.90 3.00
CA SER A 516 2.45 -41.20 3.09
C SER A 516 3.06 -41.91 4.29
N THR A 517 2.32 -41.98 5.40
CA THR A 517 2.57 -42.97 6.46
C THR A 517 1.39 -43.91 6.54
N SER A 518 1.69 -45.17 6.27
CA SER A 518 0.83 -46.34 6.39
C SER A 518 0.17 -46.46 7.76
N PRO A 519 -1.06 -47.07 7.82
CA PRO A 519 -1.80 -47.19 9.05
C PRO A 519 -1.33 -48.38 9.87
N ALA A 520 -1.05 -48.17 11.14
CA ALA A 520 -1.00 -49.21 12.14
C ALA A 520 -2.39 -49.39 12.77
N SER A 521 -2.88 -50.60 12.64
CA SER A 521 -4.11 -51.16 13.19
C SER A 521 -4.13 -51.17 14.71
N THR A 522 -5.20 -50.70 15.33
CA THR A 522 -5.79 -51.32 16.54
C THR A 522 -7.25 -50.84 16.69
N SER A 523 -8.16 -51.80 16.68
CA SER A 523 -9.57 -51.75 17.13
C SER A 523 -9.65 -52.21 18.60
N PRO A 524 -10.87 -52.28 19.22
CA PRO A 524 -11.87 -51.24 19.51
C PRO A 524 -12.27 -51.19 21.01
N ALA A 525 -13.00 -50.19 21.45
CA ALA A 525 -13.88 -50.34 22.62
C ALA A 525 -15.08 -49.37 22.57
N SER A 526 -16.18 -49.99 22.77
CA SER A 526 -17.58 -49.62 22.83
C SER A 526 -17.97 -48.66 23.93
N ALA A 527 -19.00 -47.83 23.71
CA ALA A 527 -20.22 -47.62 24.52
C ALA A 527 -20.82 -46.25 24.15
N SER A 528 -22.03 -46.22 23.60
CA SER A 528 -23.36 -46.27 24.18
C SER A 528 -24.02 -44.92 24.45
N THR A 529 -25.15 -44.68 23.73
CA THR A 529 -26.40 -43.96 24.11
C THR A 529 -26.35 -42.49 24.40
N ALA A 530 -27.22 -41.59 23.95
CA ALA A 530 -28.67 -41.60 23.67
C ALA A 530 -29.04 -40.29 22.92
N SER A 531 -29.87 -40.34 21.92
CA SER A 531 -31.26 -39.93 21.79
C SER A 531 -31.67 -38.56 22.35
N ALA A 532 -32.13 -37.66 21.48
CA ALA A 532 -33.47 -37.07 21.58
C ALA A 532 -33.79 -36.13 20.42
N LEU A 533 -34.92 -36.42 19.82
CA LEU A 533 -35.76 -35.73 18.84
C LEU A 533 -36.30 -34.37 19.33
N ALA A 534 -36.54 -33.45 18.37
CA ALA A 534 -37.80 -32.69 18.19
C ALA A 534 -37.59 -31.70 17.00
N THR A 535 -38.16 -31.94 15.91
CA THR A 535 -39.46 -31.66 15.22
C THR A 535 -40.01 -30.26 15.33
N SER A 536 -40.39 -29.76 14.10
CA SER A 536 -41.52 -28.84 13.82
C SER A 536 -41.17 -27.34 13.84
N ALA A 537 -41.64 -26.46 12.95
CA ALA A 537 -42.65 -26.54 11.90
C ALA A 537 -42.53 -25.34 10.95
N LEU A 538 -43.13 -25.50 9.78
CA LEU A 538 -43.46 -24.56 8.71
C LEU A 538 -44.23 -23.30 9.19
N ALA A 539 -44.02 -22.16 8.51
CA ALA A 539 -45.11 -21.32 8.00
C ALA A 539 -44.63 -20.33 6.93
N THR A 540 -45.02 -20.58 5.76
CA THR A 540 -45.55 -19.83 4.61
C THR A 540 -46.04 -18.39 4.88
N SER A 541 -45.60 -17.42 4.06
CA SER A 541 -46.49 -16.55 3.29
C SER A 541 -45.75 -15.48 2.45
N ALA A 542 -45.92 -15.50 1.15
CA ALA A 542 -45.93 -14.34 0.27
C ALA A 542 -47.41 -13.97 0.04
N PRO A 543 -47.85 -12.88 -0.68
CA PRO A 543 -47.13 -12.09 -1.71
C PRO A 543 -47.46 -10.56 -1.80
N ALA A 544 -46.85 -9.93 -2.81
CA ALA A 544 -47.41 -8.90 -3.70
C ALA A 544 -47.25 -7.41 -3.35
N GLY A 545 -46.80 -6.66 -4.38
CA GLY A 545 -47.07 -5.24 -4.56
C GLY A 545 -46.01 -4.47 -5.33
N LYS A 546 -46.07 -4.48 -6.68
CA LYS A 546 -45.65 -3.40 -7.59
C LYS A 546 -46.84 -2.43 -7.76
N PRO A 547 -46.70 -1.22 -8.39
CA PRO A 547 -45.62 -0.57 -9.13
C PRO A 547 -45.43 0.92 -8.73
N GLU A 548 -44.36 1.54 -9.08
CA GLU A 548 -44.14 2.50 -10.17
C GLU A 548 -42.66 2.74 -10.40
#